data_c18362aff945d0c8eb1512a0ab172b42
#
_entry.id   c18362aff945d0c8eb1512a0ab172b42
#
_cell.length_a   1.000
_cell.length_b   1.000
_cell.length_c   1.000
_cell.angle_alpha   90.00
_cell.angle_beta   90.00
_cell.angle_gamma   90.00
#
_symmetry.space_group_name_H-M   'P 1'
#
loop_
_entity.id
_entity.type
_entity.pdbx_description
1 polymer ?
#
loop_
_entity_poly.entity_id
_entity_poly.type
_entity_poly.pdbx_seq_one_letter_code
_entity_poly.pdbx_strand_id
1 'polypeptide(L)'
;MDIAQLLARPHAMNVGDAARYLEGFAAEMASVGYSPLTIGGYLDSVIHFGGWLQARGLSLRAIDEKIVRAFGAHRCKCPGRRSYPSVSRAYGARVERFVRYLAQQGIIRSTVDATAEAPSSLIAFREWLLQHRGLASVTVDRHERLLKQMLPALGAETGEYTAATVRAAVLGQIRGRRPAYAKTFVGALRIYLRFLATSGVCEAGLDHALPTVAEWKLSSLPRYLNSGQAARLDDSCRRDGPLGSRDRAIMLLLLRLGLRAGDIASMRPADIDWKEATLLVRGKGRRDVRLPLPQDAGDAVLEYLEHQRPHVTIDRVFLCAKPPFRALRSGGAVSDIVRAALRAAGIENPPTRGANLIRHTTATTMLRAGATLDEIGTILRHKSPDTTAHYAKVDVATLRQITQPWPGLKEGK
;
A
#
# COMPACT_ATOMS: atom_id res chain seq x y z
N MET A 1 -30.33 -5.69 15.13
CA MET A 1 -30.99 -6.44 14.04
C MET A 1 -30.14 -7.68 13.83
N ASP A 2 -30.73 -8.84 14.08
CA ASP A 2 -30.03 -10.13 13.98
C ASP A 2 -29.90 -10.55 12.49
N ILE A 3 -28.91 -11.36 12.17
CA ILE A 3 -28.69 -11.92 10.82
C ILE A 3 -29.91 -12.73 10.35
N ALA A 4 -30.53 -13.50 11.27
CA ALA A 4 -31.76 -14.24 11.01
C ALA A 4 -32.90 -13.31 10.53
N GLN A 5 -33.05 -12.15 11.14
CA GLN A 5 -34.05 -11.14 10.73
C GLN A 5 -33.74 -10.52 9.36
N LEU A 6 -32.46 -10.43 8.99
CA LEU A 6 -32.04 -9.94 7.66
C LEU A 6 -32.39 -10.96 6.55
N LEU A 7 -32.20 -12.24 6.83
CA LEU A 7 -32.49 -13.34 5.90
C LEU A 7 -33.99 -13.61 5.75
N ALA A 8 -34.78 -13.36 6.81
CA ALA A 8 -36.23 -13.54 6.82
C ALA A 8 -37.03 -12.43 6.08
N ARG A 9 -36.38 -11.38 5.59
CA ARG A 9 -37.06 -10.32 4.83
C ARG A 9 -37.65 -10.86 3.54
N PRO A 10 -38.93 -10.57 3.25
CA PRO A 10 -39.49 -10.93 1.97
C PRO A 10 -38.74 -10.20 0.85
N HIS A 11 -38.16 -10.96 -0.06
CA HIS A 11 -37.47 -10.42 -1.22
C HIS A 11 -38.43 -10.33 -2.40
N ALA A 12 -38.55 -9.16 -2.98
CA ALA A 12 -39.41 -8.94 -4.17
C ALA A 12 -38.87 -9.62 -5.43
N MET A 13 -37.69 -10.25 -5.34
CA MET A 13 -37.03 -10.95 -6.46
C MET A 13 -36.81 -12.41 -6.10
N ASN A 14 -37.02 -13.28 -7.09
CA ASN A 14 -36.57 -14.66 -7.00
C ASN A 14 -35.02 -14.68 -7.12
N VAL A 15 -34.37 -15.12 -6.06
CA VAL A 15 -32.88 -15.08 -5.93
C VAL A 15 -32.23 -16.25 -6.67
N GLY A 16 -33.01 -17.24 -7.11
CA GLY A 16 -32.51 -18.44 -7.76
C GLY A 16 -31.56 -19.24 -6.89
N ASP A 17 -30.60 -19.90 -7.51
CA ASP A 17 -29.61 -20.74 -6.81
C ASP A 17 -28.73 -19.98 -5.78
N ALA A 18 -28.66 -18.67 -5.89
CA ALA A 18 -27.89 -17.86 -4.95
C ALA A 18 -28.47 -17.88 -3.52
N ALA A 19 -29.79 -18.18 -3.38
CA ALA A 19 -30.48 -18.24 -2.09
C ALA A 19 -29.79 -19.21 -1.10
N ARG A 20 -29.28 -20.34 -1.59
CA ARG A 20 -28.63 -21.40 -0.78
C ARG A 20 -27.35 -20.94 -0.08
N TYR A 21 -26.72 -19.87 -0.59
CA TYR A 21 -25.41 -19.42 -0.12
C TYR A 21 -25.48 -18.12 0.70
N LEU A 22 -26.69 -17.51 0.83
CA LEU A 22 -26.84 -16.23 1.54
C LEU A 22 -26.52 -16.36 3.03
N GLU A 23 -26.98 -17.43 3.68
CA GLU A 23 -26.76 -17.64 5.10
C GLU A 23 -25.27 -17.87 5.40
N GLY A 24 -24.60 -18.79 4.67
CA GLY A 24 -23.19 -19.04 4.81
C GLY A 24 -22.32 -17.81 4.52
N PHE A 25 -22.71 -17.03 3.51
CA PHE A 25 -22.04 -15.78 3.20
C PHE A 25 -22.20 -14.73 4.31
N ALA A 26 -23.41 -14.61 4.87
CA ALA A 26 -23.67 -13.72 6.00
C ALA A 26 -22.89 -14.13 7.25
N ALA A 27 -22.84 -15.44 7.55
CA ALA A 27 -22.07 -16.00 8.66
C ALA A 27 -20.55 -15.74 8.50
N GLU A 28 -20.01 -15.95 7.29
CA GLU A 28 -18.60 -15.62 6.98
C GLU A 28 -18.33 -14.13 7.18
N MET A 29 -19.22 -13.25 6.72
CA MET A 29 -19.04 -11.82 6.92
C MET A 29 -19.10 -11.42 8.40
N ALA A 30 -19.99 -12.03 9.18
CA ALA A 30 -20.08 -11.80 10.62
C ALA A 30 -18.81 -12.26 11.35
N SER A 31 -18.27 -13.44 10.98
CA SER A 31 -17.04 -13.98 11.60
C SER A 31 -15.82 -13.10 11.38
N VAL A 32 -15.77 -12.32 10.29
CA VAL A 32 -14.68 -11.36 10.02
C VAL A 32 -15.02 -9.93 10.47
N GLY A 33 -16.09 -9.75 11.25
CA GLY A 33 -16.41 -8.53 11.99
C GLY A 33 -17.27 -7.49 11.26
N TYR A 34 -17.98 -7.85 10.19
CA TYR A 34 -18.93 -6.91 9.55
C TYR A 34 -20.15 -6.68 10.44
N SER A 35 -20.62 -5.43 10.51
CA SER A 35 -21.85 -5.12 11.23
C SER A 35 -23.08 -5.67 10.50
N PRO A 36 -24.17 -6.00 11.23
CA PRO A 36 -25.43 -6.48 10.63
C PRO A 36 -25.97 -5.56 9.54
N LEU A 37 -25.89 -4.23 9.72
CA LEU A 37 -26.31 -3.27 8.72
C LEU A 37 -25.50 -3.38 7.41
N THR A 38 -24.19 -3.59 7.54
CA THR A 38 -23.30 -3.76 6.39
C THR A 38 -23.59 -5.10 5.70
N ILE A 39 -23.78 -6.17 6.45
CA ILE A 39 -24.14 -7.48 5.93
C ILE A 39 -25.45 -7.38 5.14
N GLY A 40 -26.49 -6.70 5.68
CA GLY A 40 -27.73 -6.44 4.96
C GLY A 40 -27.52 -5.80 3.60
N GLY A 41 -26.68 -4.77 3.51
CA GLY A 41 -26.34 -4.14 2.23
C GLY A 41 -25.59 -5.04 1.25
N TYR A 42 -24.79 -6.00 1.74
CA TYR A 42 -24.19 -7.04 0.90
C TYR A 42 -25.23 -8.04 0.40
N LEU A 43 -26.09 -8.53 1.30
CA LEU A 43 -27.18 -9.46 0.94
C LEU A 43 -28.11 -8.85 -0.09
N ASP A 44 -28.51 -7.59 0.06
CA ASP A 44 -29.31 -6.87 -0.94
C ASP A 44 -28.66 -6.84 -2.32
N SER A 45 -27.33 -6.68 -2.35
CA SER A 45 -26.58 -6.67 -3.61
C SER A 45 -26.52 -8.05 -4.25
N VAL A 46 -26.36 -9.09 -3.43
CA VAL A 46 -26.31 -10.49 -3.87
C VAL A 46 -27.69 -10.97 -4.36
N ILE A 47 -28.75 -10.61 -3.64
CA ILE A 47 -30.12 -10.91 -4.01
C ILE A 47 -30.45 -10.31 -5.39
N HIS A 48 -30.05 -9.06 -5.61
CA HIS A 48 -30.23 -8.43 -6.93
C HIS A 48 -29.44 -9.15 -8.02
N PHE A 49 -28.19 -9.52 -7.73
CA PHE A 49 -27.34 -10.25 -8.67
C PHE A 49 -27.94 -11.61 -9.02
N GLY A 50 -28.40 -12.37 -8.00
CA GLY A 50 -29.08 -13.67 -8.20
C GLY A 50 -30.30 -13.57 -9.06
N GLY A 51 -31.20 -12.60 -8.79
CA GLY A 51 -32.38 -12.37 -9.60
C GLY A 51 -32.07 -11.92 -11.03
N TRP A 52 -30.99 -11.14 -11.22
CA TRP A 52 -30.51 -10.75 -12.54
C TRP A 52 -29.97 -11.95 -13.34
N LEU A 53 -29.22 -12.86 -12.69
CA LEU A 53 -28.76 -14.11 -13.30
C LEU A 53 -29.94 -14.98 -13.73
N GLN A 54 -30.90 -15.19 -12.82
CA GLN A 54 -32.07 -16.01 -13.08
C GLN A 54 -32.91 -15.48 -14.23
N ALA A 55 -33.15 -14.17 -14.30
CA ALA A 55 -33.87 -13.53 -15.40
C ALA A 55 -33.21 -13.73 -16.77
N ARG A 56 -31.93 -14.16 -16.79
CA ARG A 56 -31.13 -14.46 -17.99
C ARG A 56 -30.90 -15.95 -18.21
N GLY A 57 -31.46 -16.81 -17.38
CA GLY A 57 -31.22 -18.26 -17.45
C GLY A 57 -29.78 -18.65 -17.14
N LEU A 58 -29.02 -17.81 -16.42
CA LEU A 58 -27.60 -18.05 -16.08
C LEU A 58 -27.51 -18.77 -14.74
N SER A 59 -26.78 -19.88 -14.70
CA SER A 59 -26.50 -20.60 -13.45
C SER A 59 -25.33 -19.96 -12.70
N LEU A 60 -25.25 -20.17 -11.37
CA LEU A 60 -24.11 -19.72 -10.57
C LEU A 60 -22.78 -20.30 -11.07
N ARG A 61 -22.77 -21.53 -11.55
CA ARG A 61 -21.55 -22.20 -12.05
C ARG A 61 -20.99 -21.56 -13.31
N ALA A 62 -21.80 -20.81 -14.04
CA ALA A 62 -21.40 -20.10 -15.25
C ALA A 62 -20.79 -18.72 -14.98
N ILE A 63 -20.74 -18.28 -13.71
CA ILE A 63 -20.24 -16.95 -13.37
C ILE A 63 -18.74 -16.84 -13.73
N ASP A 64 -18.45 -15.89 -14.62
CA ASP A 64 -17.13 -15.45 -14.99
C ASP A 64 -17.00 -13.92 -14.84
N GLU A 65 -15.81 -13.40 -15.14
CA GLU A 65 -15.54 -11.96 -15.06
C GLU A 65 -16.42 -11.15 -16.03
N LYS A 66 -16.77 -11.73 -17.20
CA LYS A 66 -17.61 -11.06 -18.20
C LYS A 66 -19.03 -10.88 -17.68
N ILE A 67 -19.58 -11.89 -16.99
CA ILE A 67 -20.92 -11.86 -16.38
C ILE A 67 -20.96 -10.83 -15.24
N VAL A 68 -19.94 -10.80 -14.36
CA VAL A 68 -19.85 -9.81 -13.29
C VAL A 68 -19.74 -8.39 -13.86
N ARG A 69 -18.95 -8.21 -14.91
CA ARG A 69 -18.82 -6.93 -15.61
C ARG A 69 -20.12 -6.51 -16.30
N ALA A 70 -20.79 -7.43 -16.95
CA ALA A 70 -22.11 -7.19 -17.58
C ALA A 70 -23.16 -6.80 -16.56
N PHE A 71 -23.17 -7.45 -15.38
CA PHE A 71 -24.01 -7.02 -14.26
C PHE A 71 -23.67 -5.61 -13.81
N GLY A 72 -22.38 -5.27 -13.67
CA GLY A 72 -21.94 -3.93 -13.30
C GLY A 72 -22.36 -2.83 -14.29
N ALA A 73 -22.52 -3.18 -15.56
CA ALA A 73 -22.87 -2.25 -16.64
C ALA A 73 -24.37 -2.20 -16.97
N HIS A 74 -25.22 -3.08 -16.39
CA HIS A 74 -26.62 -3.14 -16.78
C HIS A 74 -27.42 -1.93 -16.29
N ARG A 75 -28.37 -1.47 -17.12
CA ARG A 75 -29.40 -0.52 -16.69
C ARG A 75 -30.50 -1.29 -15.94
N CYS A 76 -30.65 -0.98 -14.66
CA CYS A 76 -31.52 -1.74 -13.78
C CYS A 76 -33.00 -1.46 -14.07
N LYS A 77 -33.73 -2.47 -14.56
CA LYS A 77 -35.18 -2.55 -14.64
C LYS A 77 -35.72 -3.76 -13.85
N CYS A 78 -34.97 -4.23 -12.89
CA CYS A 78 -35.27 -5.43 -12.13
C CYS A 78 -36.48 -5.20 -11.19
N PRO A 79 -37.38 -6.19 -11.03
CA PRO A 79 -38.56 -6.07 -10.16
C PRO A 79 -38.19 -5.69 -8.72
N GLY A 80 -39.03 -4.85 -8.09
CA GLY A 80 -38.81 -4.44 -6.68
C GLY A 80 -37.67 -3.46 -6.44
N ARG A 81 -37.05 -2.93 -7.48
CA ARG A 81 -35.96 -1.93 -7.36
C ARG A 81 -36.36 -0.58 -7.96
N ARG A 82 -35.90 0.51 -7.30
CA ARG A 82 -35.94 1.83 -7.91
C ARG A 82 -35.04 1.84 -9.14
N SER A 83 -35.47 2.41 -10.22
CA SER A 83 -34.69 2.52 -11.46
C SER A 83 -33.48 3.42 -11.23
N TYR A 84 -32.27 2.84 -11.16
CA TYR A 84 -31.02 3.58 -11.14
C TYR A 84 -30.30 3.39 -12.49
N PRO A 85 -29.66 4.44 -13.02
CA PRO A 85 -29.07 4.38 -14.36
C PRO A 85 -27.87 3.42 -14.46
N SER A 86 -27.19 3.11 -13.34
CA SER A 86 -26.05 2.19 -13.31
C SER A 86 -25.81 1.62 -11.91
N VAL A 87 -25.15 0.46 -11.86
CA VAL A 87 -24.66 -0.13 -10.61
C VAL A 87 -23.47 0.67 -10.09
N SER A 88 -23.53 1.15 -8.85
CA SER A 88 -22.42 1.87 -8.25
C SER A 88 -21.18 0.97 -8.10
N ARG A 89 -19.97 1.58 -8.11
CA ARG A 89 -18.70 0.85 -7.87
C ARG A 89 -18.71 0.07 -6.55
N ALA A 90 -19.31 0.64 -5.49
CA ALA A 90 -19.45 -0.05 -4.20
C ALA A 90 -20.37 -1.27 -4.29
N TYR A 91 -21.39 -1.18 -5.10
CA TYR A 91 -22.33 -2.26 -5.33
C TYR A 91 -21.67 -3.42 -6.08
N GLY A 92 -20.93 -3.14 -7.15
CA GLY A 92 -20.13 -4.12 -7.87
C GLY A 92 -19.12 -4.84 -6.96
N ALA A 93 -18.40 -4.11 -6.14
CA ALA A 93 -17.46 -4.69 -5.20
C ALA A 93 -18.09 -5.65 -4.16
N ARG A 94 -19.36 -5.43 -3.80
CA ARG A 94 -20.12 -6.35 -2.94
C ARG A 94 -20.39 -7.67 -3.65
N VAL A 95 -20.81 -7.62 -4.91
CA VAL A 95 -21.04 -8.82 -5.72
C VAL A 95 -19.73 -9.57 -5.97
N GLU A 96 -18.64 -8.88 -6.28
CA GLU A 96 -17.31 -9.50 -6.40
C GLU A 96 -16.88 -10.24 -5.14
N ARG A 97 -17.22 -9.73 -3.95
CA ARG A 97 -16.96 -10.44 -2.70
C ARG A 97 -17.75 -11.74 -2.60
N PHE A 98 -19.03 -11.72 -2.97
CA PHE A 98 -19.85 -12.94 -2.99
C PHE A 98 -19.32 -13.96 -4.01
N VAL A 99 -18.95 -13.51 -5.20
CA VAL A 99 -18.33 -14.37 -6.23
C VAL A 99 -17.04 -15.02 -5.70
N ARG A 100 -16.22 -14.27 -4.97
CA ARG A 100 -15.02 -14.80 -4.31
C ARG A 100 -15.37 -15.83 -3.22
N TYR A 101 -16.42 -15.59 -2.44
CA TYR A 101 -16.92 -16.56 -1.48
C TYR A 101 -17.36 -17.86 -2.17
N LEU A 102 -18.12 -17.79 -3.25
CA LEU A 102 -18.51 -18.97 -4.03
C LEU A 102 -17.31 -19.75 -4.60
N ALA A 103 -16.27 -19.03 -5.03
CA ALA A 103 -15.03 -19.64 -5.50
C ALA A 103 -14.31 -20.38 -4.36
N GLN A 104 -14.25 -19.80 -3.16
CA GLN A 104 -13.67 -20.43 -1.97
C GLN A 104 -14.44 -21.68 -1.53
N GLN A 105 -15.76 -21.72 -1.77
CA GLN A 105 -16.61 -22.88 -1.53
C GLN A 105 -16.53 -23.94 -2.66
N GLY A 106 -15.73 -23.71 -3.70
CA GLY A 106 -15.61 -24.62 -4.85
C GLY A 106 -16.84 -24.68 -5.77
N ILE A 107 -17.79 -23.74 -5.63
CA ILE A 107 -19.03 -23.70 -6.42
C ILE A 107 -18.78 -23.19 -7.84
N ILE A 108 -17.89 -22.24 -7.98
CA ILE A 108 -17.46 -21.65 -9.24
C ILE A 108 -15.94 -21.81 -9.40
N ARG A 109 -15.47 -21.86 -10.64
CA ARG A 109 -14.03 -21.73 -10.88
C ARG A 109 -13.58 -20.36 -10.44
N SER A 110 -12.47 -20.30 -9.71
CA SER A 110 -11.92 -19.03 -9.24
C SER A 110 -11.70 -18.10 -10.44
N THR A 111 -12.49 -17.01 -10.51
CA THR A 111 -12.30 -15.97 -11.53
C THR A 111 -11.02 -15.16 -11.26
N VAL A 112 -10.42 -15.35 -10.09
CA VAL A 112 -9.14 -14.73 -9.71
C VAL A 112 -7.97 -15.44 -10.40
N ASP A 113 -8.14 -16.71 -10.79
CA ASP A 113 -7.14 -17.45 -11.58
C ASP A 113 -7.26 -17.18 -13.08
N ALA A 114 -8.30 -16.47 -13.54
CA ALA A 114 -8.47 -16.02 -14.91
C ALA A 114 -7.83 -14.64 -15.22
N THR A 115 -7.09 -14.05 -14.31
CA THR A 115 -5.97 -13.20 -14.72
C THR A 115 -5.03 -14.13 -15.50
N ALA A 116 -4.84 -13.88 -16.80
CA ALA A 116 -3.98 -14.64 -17.69
C ALA A 116 -2.82 -15.24 -16.90
N GLU A 117 -2.73 -16.58 -16.86
CA GLU A 117 -1.71 -17.29 -16.10
C GLU A 117 -0.40 -16.54 -16.32
N ALA A 118 0.23 -16.15 -15.23
CA ALA A 118 1.48 -15.43 -15.35
C ALA A 118 2.41 -16.30 -16.18
N PRO A 119 3.08 -15.77 -17.23
CA PRO A 119 3.96 -16.57 -18.05
C PRO A 119 4.83 -17.46 -17.18
N SER A 120 5.02 -18.71 -17.58
CA SER A 120 5.81 -19.70 -16.81
C SER A 120 7.20 -19.15 -16.44
N SER A 121 7.79 -18.35 -17.32
CA SER A 121 9.05 -17.63 -17.06
C SER A 121 8.96 -16.63 -15.90
N LEU A 122 7.82 -16.00 -15.68
CA LEU A 122 7.65 -15.06 -14.58
C LEU A 122 7.43 -15.79 -13.24
N ILE A 123 6.78 -16.95 -13.26
CA ILE A 123 6.63 -17.82 -12.08
C ILE A 123 8.00 -18.33 -11.66
N ALA A 124 8.78 -18.90 -12.60
CA ALA A 124 10.14 -19.37 -12.34
C ALA A 124 11.07 -18.24 -11.85
N PHE A 125 10.93 -17.04 -12.41
CA PHE A 125 11.68 -15.86 -11.97
C PHE A 125 11.34 -15.48 -10.52
N ARG A 126 10.06 -15.53 -10.14
CA ARG A 126 9.61 -15.28 -8.76
C ARG A 126 10.28 -16.25 -7.79
N GLU A 127 10.26 -17.52 -8.09
CA GLU A 127 10.89 -18.57 -7.26
C GLU A 127 12.40 -18.35 -7.17
N TRP A 128 13.06 -18.09 -8.30
CA TRP A 128 14.49 -17.79 -8.32
C TRP A 128 14.86 -16.59 -7.46
N LEU A 129 14.07 -15.50 -7.48
CA LEU A 129 14.30 -14.33 -6.63
C LEU A 129 14.17 -14.66 -5.14
N LEU A 130 13.20 -15.50 -4.77
CA LEU A 130 12.98 -15.90 -3.38
C LEU A 130 14.06 -16.84 -2.88
N GLN A 131 14.38 -17.89 -3.65
CA GLN A 131 15.27 -18.98 -3.23
C GLN A 131 16.76 -18.63 -3.39
N HIS A 132 17.15 -18.09 -4.55
CA HIS A 132 18.57 -17.87 -4.85
C HIS A 132 19.05 -16.45 -4.54
N ARG A 133 18.16 -15.44 -4.55
CA ARG A 133 18.54 -14.06 -4.24
C ARG A 133 18.11 -13.62 -2.84
N GLY A 134 17.33 -14.42 -2.13
CA GLY A 134 16.87 -14.13 -0.77
C GLY A 134 16.12 -12.79 -0.65
N LEU A 135 15.43 -12.35 -1.71
CA LEU A 135 14.72 -11.09 -1.70
C LEU A 135 13.42 -11.20 -0.89
N ALA A 136 13.10 -10.14 -0.16
CA ALA A 136 11.82 -10.05 0.53
C ALA A 136 10.66 -10.11 -0.46
N SER A 137 9.57 -10.81 -0.12
CA SER A 137 8.36 -11.00 -0.94
C SER A 137 7.82 -9.67 -1.52
N VAL A 138 7.79 -8.60 -0.74
CA VAL A 138 7.37 -7.26 -1.19
C VAL A 138 8.24 -6.73 -2.33
N THR A 139 9.55 -7.05 -2.34
CA THR A 139 10.45 -6.66 -3.42
C THR A 139 10.19 -7.50 -4.67
N VAL A 140 9.98 -8.81 -4.49
CA VAL A 140 9.62 -9.74 -5.56
C VAL A 140 8.30 -9.33 -6.20
N ASP A 141 7.25 -9.06 -5.41
CA ASP A 141 5.95 -8.60 -5.91
C ASP A 141 6.06 -7.28 -6.69
N ARG A 142 6.99 -6.40 -6.30
CA ARG A 142 7.27 -5.18 -7.05
C ARG A 142 7.92 -5.46 -8.41
N HIS A 143 8.92 -6.35 -8.45
CA HIS A 143 9.56 -6.75 -9.70
C HIS A 143 8.54 -7.39 -10.64
N GLU A 144 7.76 -8.34 -10.15
CA GLU A 144 6.72 -9.02 -10.91
C GLU A 144 5.70 -8.03 -11.50
N ARG A 145 5.21 -7.07 -10.71
CA ARG A 145 4.26 -6.05 -11.17
C ARG A 145 4.84 -5.18 -12.29
N LEU A 146 6.12 -4.80 -12.19
CA LEU A 146 6.78 -4.01 -13.21
C LEU A 146 6.98 -4.82 -14.50
N LEU A 147 7.35 -6.09 -14.39
CA LEU A 147 7.53 -6.97 -15.52
C LEU A 147 6.20 -7.27 -16.23
N LYS A 148 5.11 -7.52 -15.51
CA LYS A 148 3.77 -7.68 -16.09
C LYS A 148 3.34 -6.50 -16.98
N GLN A 149 3.84 -5.30 -16.72
CA GLN A 149 3.59 -4.14 -17.57
C GLN A 149 4.42 -4.14 -18.86
N MET A 150 5.55 -4.84 -18.87
CA MET A 150 6.48 -4.90 -19.99
C MET A 150 6.27 -6.09 -20.93
N LEU A 151 5.86 -7.22 -20.38
CA LEU A 151 5.74 -8.46 -21.15
C LEU A 151 4.92 -8.31 -22.43
N PRO A 152 3.80 -7.55 -22.46
CA PRO A 152 3.06 -7.34 -23.70
C PRO A 152 3.87 -6.65 -24.82
N ALA A 153 4.85 -5.84 -24.45
CA ALA A 153 5.71 -5.13 -25.40
C ALA A 153 6.96 -5.93 -25.80
N LEU A 154 7.34 -6.93 -25.00
CA LEU A 154 8.49 -7.81 -25.27
C LEU A 154 8.11 -9.01 -26.14
N GLY A 155 6.83 -9.40 -26.13
CA GLY A 155 6.35 -10.62 -26.77
C GLY A 155 6.30 -11.82 -25.82
N ALA A 156 5.59 -12.87 -26.22
CA ALA A 156 5.40 -14.09 -25.43
C ALA A 156 6.64 -15.00 -25.43
N GLU A 157 7.34 -15.04 -26.55
CA GLU A 157 8.47 -15.95 -26.79
C GLU A 157 9.77 -15.32 -26.27
N THR A 158 10.19 -15.75 -25.10
CA THR A 158 11.38 -15.19 -24.43
C THR A 158 12.69 -15.49 -25.17
N GLY A 159 12.74 -16.56 -25.98
CA GLY A 159 13.89 -16.93 -26.83
C GLY A 159 14.10 -15.98 -28.01
N GLU A 160 13.07 -15.24 -28.42
CA GLU A 160 13.11 -14.31 -29.54
C GLU A 160 13.50 -12.86 -29.14
N TYR A 161 13.81 -12.63 -27.87
CA TYR A 161 14.19 -11.31 -27.43
C TYR A 161 15.51 -10.87 -28.08
N THR A 162 15.47 -9.69 -28.72
CA THR A 162 16.64 -9.05 -29.30
C THR A 162 16.97 -7.76 -28.55
N ALA A 163 18.20 -7.28 -28.69
CA ALA A 163 18.61 -5.99 -28.13
C ALA A 163 17.70 -4.83 -28.58
N ALA A 164 17.21 -4.88 -29.83
CA ALA A 164 16.31 -3.88 -30.40
C ALA A 164 14.92 -3.91 -29.74
N THR A 165 14.31 -5.11 -29.61
CA THR A 165 12.99 -5.28 -28.98
C THR A 165 13.01 -4.90 -27.51
N VAL A 166 14.03 -5.34 -26.77
CA VAL A 166 14.23 -5.01 -25.34
C VAL A 166 14.39 -3.50 -25.14
N ARG A 167 15.20 -2.85 -25.98
CA ARG A 167 15.42 -1.40 -25.91
C ARG A 167 14.16 -0.61 -26.25
N ALA A 168 13.43 -0.99 -27.29
CA ALA A 168 12.19 -0.33 -27.69
C ALA A 168 11.12 -0.44 -26.60
N ALA A 169 10.92 -1.63 -26.03
CA ALA A 169 9.96 -1.87 -24.95
C ALA A 169 10.25 -0.99 -23.73
N VAL A 170 11.52 -0.91 -23.31
CA VAL A 170 11.91 -0.08 -22.16
C VAL A 170 11.70 1.39 -22.45
N LEU A 171 12.18 1.91 -23.59
CA LEU A 171 12.06 3.32 -23.94
C LEU A 171 10.60 3.77 -24.01
N GLY A 172 9.71 2.92 -24.54
CA GLY A 172 8.27 3.16 -24.57
C GLY A 172 7.67 3.31 -23.15
N GLN A 173 8.13 2.50 -22.21
CA GLN A 173 7.60 2.50 -20.84
C GLN A 173 8.16 3.61 -19.93
N ILE A 174 9.40 4.04 -20.14
CA ILE A 174 10.04 5.05 -19.30
C ILE A 174 9.87 6.47 -19.82
N ARG A 175 9.41 6.65 -21.07
CA ARG A 175 9.20 7.95 -21.69
C ARG A 175 8.26 8.82 -20.85
N GLY A 176 8.70 10.02 -20.49
CA GLY A 176 7.94 10.94 -19.63
C GLY A 176 7.79 10.54 -18.16
N ARG A 177 8.44 9.44 -17.73
CA ARG A 177 8.43 9.02 -16.33
C ARG A 177 9.58 9.65 -15.53
N ARG A 178 9.38 9.76 -14.21
CA ARG A 178 10.42 10.27 -13.30
C ARG A 178 11.66 9.37 -13.31
N PRO A 179 12.90 9.91 -13.24
CA PRO A 179 14.13 9.11 -13.26
C PRO A 179 14.16 7.97 -12.25
N ALA A 180 13.70 8.19 -11.02
CA ALA A 180 13.65 7.13 -9.99
C ALA A 180 12.74 5.95 -10.38
N TYR A 181 11.61 6.22 -11.05
CA TYR A 181 10.75 5.16 -11.59
C TYR A 181 11.44 4.43 -12.73
N ALA A 182 11.99 5.18 -13.69
CA ALA A 182 12.71 4.61 -14.84
C ALA A 182 13.85 3.71 -14.39
N LYS A 183 14.66 4.14 -13.42
CA LYS A 183 15.74 3.35 -12.83
C LYS A 183 15.26 2.05 -12.19
N THR A 184 14.16 2.11 -11.43
CA THR A 184 13.57 0.92 -10.80
C THR A 184 13.06 -0.06 -11.85
N PHE A 185 12.46 0.46 -12.90
CA PHE A 185 11.88 -0.29 -14.00
C PHE A 185 12.97 -1.01 -14.83
N VAL A 186 13.99 -0.26 -15.25
CA VAL A 186 15.17 -0.80 -15.94
C VAL A 186 15.89 -1.83 -15.08
N GLY A 187 16.01 -1.57 -13.78
CA GLY A 187 16.60 -2.52 -12.83
C GLY A 187 15.86 -3.85 -12.74
N ALA A 188 14.52 -3.80 -12.73
CA ALA A 188 13.70 -5.01 -12.71
C ALA A 188 13.90 -5.86 -13.98
N LEU A 189 13.87 -5.22 -15.15
CA LEU A 189 14.09 -5.91 -16.42
C LEU A 189 15.52 -6.46 -16.52
N ARG A 190 16.53 -5.71 -16.09
CA ARG A 190 17.92 -6.19 -16.10
C ARG A 190 18.09 -7.49 -15.33
N ILE A 191 17.49 -7.58 -14.15
CA ILE A 191 17.54 -8.80 -13.33
C ILE A 191 16.79 -9.95 -14.02
N TYR A 192 15.66 -9.67 -14.66
CA TYR A 192 14.87 -10.66 -15.38
C TYR A 192 15.62 -11.23 -16.61
N LEU A 193 16.22 -10.36 -17.43
CA LEU A 193 17.02 -10.79 -18.58
C LEU A 193 18.24 -11.64 -18.16
N ARG A 194 18.90 -11.27 -17.07
CA ARG A 194 19.98 -12.10 -16.49
C ARG A 194 19.49 -13.45 -16.02
N PHE A 195 18.32 -13.52 -15.42
CA PHE A 195 17.69 -14.78 -15.04
C PHE A 195 17.42 -15.64 -16.28
N LEU A 196 16.79 -15.09 -17.32
CA LEU A 196 16.49 -15.82 -18.57
C LEU A 196 17.77 -16.34 -19.24
N ALA A 197 18.81 -15.51 -19.31
CA ALA A 197 20.10 -15.91 -19.85
C ALA A 197 20.76 -17.03 -19.05
N THR A 198 20.73 -16.93 -17.69
CA THR A 198 21.29 -17.98 -16.81
C THR A 198 20.50 -19.28 -16.90
N SER A 199 19.20 -19.21 -17.24
CA SER A 199 18.35 -20.38 -17.46
C SER A 199 18.42 -20.93 -18.90
N GLY A 200 19.27 -20.36 -19.74
CA GLY A 200 19.42 -20.79 -21.16
C GLY A 200 18.22 -20.45 -22.04
N VAL A 201 17.35 -19.58 -21.62
CA VAL A 201 16.08 -19.27 -22.32
C VAL A 201 16.22 -18.12 -23.31
N CYS A 202 17.18 -17.23 -23.12
CA CYS A 202 17.49 -16.15 -24.06
C CYS A 202 19.00 -15.96 -24.22
N GLU A 203 19.39 -15.17 -25.22
CA GLU A 203 20.78 -14.82 -25.47
C GLU A 203 21.40 -14.05 -24.30
N ALA A 204 22.64 -14.38 -23.96
CA ALA A 204 23.39 -13.67 -22.93
C ALA A 204 23.75 -12.25 -23.40
N GLY A 205 23.76 -11.30 -22.47
CA GLY A 205 24.18 -9.92 -22.77
C GLY A 205 23.02 -8.97 -23.15
N LEU A 206 21.78 -9.43 -23.30
CA LEU A 206 20.63 -8.58 -23.61
C LEU A 206 20.39 -7.50 -22.53
N ASP A 207 20.81 -7.73 -21.30
CA ASP A 207 20.74 -6.76 -20.20
C ASP A 207 21.65 -5.53 -20.43
N HIS A 208 22.65 -5.63 -21.31
CA HIS A 208 23.52 -4.51 -21.70
C HIS A 208 22.84 -3.57 -22.71
N ALA A 209 21.82 -4.03 -23.44
CA ALA A 209 21.03 -3.19 -24.33
C ALA A 209 20.17 -2.16 -23.56
N LEU A 210 20.00 -2.35 -22.25
CA LEU A 210 19.20 -1.47 -21.41
C LEU A 210 19.91 -0.13 -21.12
N PRO A 211 19.20 1.00 -21.24
CA PRO A 211 19.79 2.31 -20.98
C PRO A 211 20.22 2.46 -19.52
N THR A 212 21.30 3.21 -19.29
CA THR A 212 21.66 3.68 -17.96
C THR A 212 20.82 4.91 -17.64
N VAL A 213 20.07 4.83 -16.52
CA VAL A 213 19.27 5.97 -16.04
C VAL A 213 20.10 6.74 -15.02
N ALA A 214 20.54 7.92 -15.40
CA ALA A 214 21.24 8.83 -14.50
C ALA A 214 20.28 9.33 -13.41
N GLU A 215 20.66 9.17 -12.18
CA GLU A 215 19.97 9.71 -11.01
C GLU A 215 20.99 10.17 -9.98
N TRP A 216 21.13 11.47 -9.85
CA TRP A 216 22.04 12.06 -8.90
C TRP A 216 21.39 12.04 -7.51
N LYS A 217 21.88 11.17 -6.63
CA LYS A 217 21.29 10.92 -5.30
C LYS A 217 21.06 12.18 -4.48
N LEU A 218 21.89 13.18 -4.62
CA LEU A 218 21.84 14.41 -3.83
C LEU A 218 21.42 15.63 -4.63
N SER A 219 20.82 15.49 -5.83
CA SER A 219 20.44 16.64 -6.68
C SER A 219 19.25 17.44 -6.16
N SER A 220 18.36 16.82 -5.36
CA SER A 220 17.18 17.49 -4.83
C SER A 220 17.34 17.87 -3.37
N LEU A 221 16.61 18.91 -2.93
CA LEU A 221 16.47 19.22 -1.51
C LEU A 221 15.52 18.21 -0.82
N PRO A 222 15.71 17.96 0.48
CA PRO A 222 14.74 17.22 1.28
C PRO A 222 13.36 17.87 1.19
N ARG A 223 12.33 17.06 1.06
CA ARG A 223 10.94 17.53 1.05
C ARG A 223 10.35 17.32 2.42
N TYR A 224 10.11 18.40 3.15
CA TYR A 224 9.58 18.39 4.51
C TYR A 224 8.50 19.45 4.68
N LEU A 225 7.72 19.36 5.74
CA LEU A 225 6.74 20.37 6.14
C LEU A 225 7.46 21.56 6.78
N ASN A 226 7.04 22.78 6.47
CA ASN A 226 7.53 23.94 7.21
C ASN A 226 7.04 23.89 8.67
N SER A 227 7.60 24.74 9.55
CA SER A 227 7.30 24.74 10.98
C SER A 227 5.82 24.94 11.30
N GLY A 228 5.15 25.84 10.58
CA GLY A 228 3.70 26.06 10.77
C GLY A 228 2.85 24.88 10.31
N GLN A 229 3.22 24.21 9.22
CA GLN A 229 2.55 22.99 8.77
C GLN A 229 2.80 21.81 9.74
N ALA A 230 4.02 21.69 10.24
CA ALA A 230 4.37 20.65 11.21
C ALA A 230 3.61 20.84 12.53
N ALA A 231 3.50 22.08 13.01
CA ALA A 231 2.73 22.41 14.21
C ALA A 231 1.24 22.06 14.02
N ARG A 232 0.61 22.49 12.92
CA ARG A 232 -0.81 22.13 12.65
C ARG A 232 -1.02 20.62 12.58
N LEU A 233 -0.09 19.89 12.01
CA LEU A 233 -0.18 18.43 11.97
C LEU A 233 -0.03 17.81 13.36
N ASP A 234 0.86 18.32 14.18
CA ASP A 234 1.03 17.89 15.58
C ASP A 234 -0.22 18.21 16.41
N ASP A 235 -0.78 19.41 16.29
CA ASP A 235 -2.04 19.79 16.93
C ASP A 235 -3.21 18.88 16.53
N SER A 236 -3.27 18.43 15.25
CA SER A 236 -4.29 17.48 14.80
C SER A 236 -4.18 16.10 15.46
N CYS A 237 -3.03 15.80 16.07
CA CYS A 237 -2.78 14.55 16.81
C CYS A 237 -3.14 14.67 18.30
N ARG A 238 -3.72 15.77 18.76
CA ARG A 238 -4.22 15.91 20.14
C ARG A 238 -5.35 14.91 20.39
N ARG A 239 -5.63 14.63 21.67
CA ARG A 239 -6.65 13.65 22.06
C ARG A 239 -8.06 14.06 21.61
N ASP A 240 -8.33 15.34 21.63
CA ASP A 240 -9.55 16.00 21.16
C ASP A 240 -9.52 16.39 19.68
N GLY A 241 -8.46 15.98 18.96
CA GLY A 241 -8.25 16.28 17.56
C GLY A 241 -9.12 15.46 16.60
N PRO A 242 -9.05 15.76 15.31
CA PRO A 242 -9.90 15.13 14.27
C PRO A 242 -9.52 13.69 13.93
N LEU A 243 -8.42 13.16 14.46
CA LEU A 243 -7.93 11.81 14.14
C LEU A 243 -8.50 10.79 15.14
N GLY A 244 -8.98 9.65 14.60
CA GLY A 244 -9.30 8.49 15.43
C GLY A 244 -8.04 7.93 16.12
N SER A 245 -8.20 7.20 17.26
CA SER A 245 -7.10 6.77 18.13
C SER A 245 -6.01 5.99 17.38
N ARG A 246 -6.39 5.11 16.44
CA ARG A 246 -5.43 4.37 15.60
C ARG A 246 -4.55 5.30 14.76
N ASP A 247 -5.18 6.22 14.04
CA ASP A 247 -4.48 7.12 13.11
C ASP A 247 -3.64 8.15 13.89
N ARG A 248 -4.14 8.59 15.03
CA ARG A 248 -3.42 9.42 16.01
C ARG A 248 -2.14 8.71 16.50
N ALA A 249 -2.25 7.48 16.98
CA ALA A 249 -1.10 6.69 17.43
C ALA A 249 -0.05 6.51 16.34
N ILE A 250 -0.47 6.18 15.12
CA ILE A 250 0.41 6.06 13.96
C ILE A 250 1.12 7.39 13.67
N MET A 251 0.39 8.50 13.69
CA MET A 251 0.97 9.81 13.40
C MET A 251 1.98 10.24 14.44
N LEU A 252 1.69 10.05 15.73
CA LEU A 252 2.61 10.37 16.82
C LEU A 252 3.89 9.54 16.74
N LEU A 253 3.80 8.24 16.48
CA LEU A 253 4.98 7.40 16.25
C LEU A 253 5.83 7.88 15.07
N LEU A 254 5.19 8.33 13.99
CA LEU A 254 5.91 8.89 12.84
C LEU A 254 6.56 10.24 13.18
N LEU A 255 5.86 11.14 13.85
CA LEU A 255 6.32 12.49 14.21
C LEU A 255 7.43 12.47 15.27
N ARG A 256 7.31 11.62 16.28
CA ARG A 256 8.27 11.57 17.40
C ARG A 256 9.51 10.75 17.05
N LEU A 257 9.35 9.60 16.39
CA LEU A 257 10.44 8.64 16.15
C LEU A 257 10.91 8.60 14.69
N GLY A 258 10.21 9.31 13.79
CA GLY A 258 10.53 9.26 12.36
C GLY A 258 10.51 7.84 11.77
N LEU A 259 9.68 6.92 12.27
CA LEU A 259 9.63 5.53 11.84
C LEU A 259 9.34 5.41 10.34
N ARG A 260 9.79 4.32 9.73
CA ARG A 260 9.39 4.01 8.35
C ARG A 260 7.97 3.46 8.34
N ALA A 261 7.22 3.74 7.29
CA ALA A 261 5.86 3.22 7.11
C ALA A 261 5.79 1.68 7.25
N GLY A 262 6.83 0.97 6.83
CA GLY A 262 6.93 -0.49 6.97
C GLY A 262 7.09 -0.93 8.42
N ASP A 263 7.80 -0.16 9.24
CA ASP A 263 8.00 -0.46 10.65
C ASP A 263 6.66 -0.38 11.40
N ILE A 264 5.87 0.67 11.12
CA ILE A 264 4.50 0.82 11.65
C ILE A 264 3.61 -0.35 11.22
N ALA A 265 3.60 -0.69 9.93
CA ALA A 265 2.72 -1.75 9.40
C ALA A 265 3.06 -3.15 9.93
N SER A 266 4.33 -3.39 10.31
CA SER A 266 4.81 -4.68 10.81
C SER A 266 4.90 -4.76 12.34
N MET A 267 4.65 -3.68 13.06
CA MET A 267 4.76 -3.59 14.53
C MET A 267 3.89 -4.63 15.22
N ARG A 268 4.46 -5.32 16.20
CA ARG A 268 3.77 -6.32 17.02
C ARG A 268 3.58 -5.81 18.45
N PRO A 269 2.59 -6.29 19.18
CA PRO A 269 2.46 -5.96 20.61
C PRO A 269 3.72 -6.29 21.43
N ALA A 270 4.36 -7.43 21.13
CA ALA A 270 5.61 -7.85 21.77
C ALA A 270 6.84 -6.99 21.46
N ASP A 271 6.75 -6.06 20.50
CA ASP A 271 7.83 -5.13 20.19
C ASP A 271 7.84 -3.92 21.16
N ILE A 272 6.77 -3.73 21.95
CA ILE A 272 6.63 -2.63 22.91
C ILE A 272 6.94 -3.15 24.33
N ASP A 273 7.94 -2.56 24.93
CA ASP A 273 8.27 -2.78 26.33
C ASP A 273 7.69 -1.60 27.15
N TRP A 274 6.53 -1.86 27.73
CA TRP A 274 5.80 -0.84 28.52
C TRP A 274 6.51 -0.46 29.81
N LYS A 275 7.27 -1.41 30.39
CA LYS A 275 7.98 -1.20 31.66
C LYS A 275 9.19 -0.28 31.45
N GLU A 276 9.96 -0.55 30.40
CA GLU A 276 11.16 0.21 30.06
C GLU A 276 10.88 1.40 29.13
N ALA A 277 9.60 1.62 28.78
CA ALA A 277 9.17 2.63 27.80
C ALA A 277 10.01 2.61 26.51
N THR A 278 10.17 1.42 25.92
CA THR A 278 10.96 1.25 24.70
C THR A 278 10.22 0.50 23.61
N LEU A 279 10.58 0.79 22.37
CA LEU A 279 10.04 0.16 21.17
C LEU A 279 11.17 -0.55 20.41
N LEU A 280 11.03 -1.86 20.21
CA LEU A 280 11.90 -2.65 19.35
C LEU A 280 11.50 -2.46 17.89
N VAL A 281 12.39 -1.88 17.09
CA VAL A 281 12.14 -1.69 15.66
C VAL A 281 13.03 -2.59 14.85
N ARG A 282 12.41 -3.52 14.13
CA ARG A 282 13.08 -4.55 13.34
C ARG A 282 13.60 -3.97 12.02
N GLY A 283 14.90 -4.03 11.81
CA GLY A 283 15.55 -3.47 10.62
C GLY A 283 15.68 -4.46 9.47
N LYS A 284 15.86 -3.95 8.24
CA LYS A 284 16.32 -4.79 7.12
C LYS A 284 17.69 -5.39 7.45
N GLY A 285 17.84 -6.71 7.31
CA GLY A 285 19.10 -7.41 7.55
C GLY A 285 19.36 -7.70 9.02
N ARG A 286 18.30 -7.92 9.84
CA ARG A 286 18.38 -8.30 11.25
C ARG A 286 19.09 -7.29 12.16
N ARG A 287 19.05 -6.02 11.82
CA ARG A 287 19.55 -4.93 12.68
C ARG A 287 18.36 -4.38 13.46
N ASP A 288 18.07 -5.01 14.57
CA ASP A 288 17.00 -4.59 15.47
C ASP A 288 17.56 -3.48 16.39
N VAL A 289 16.77 -2.42 16.57
CA VAL A 289 17.14 -1.28 17.40
C VAL A 289 16.02 -0.98 18.39
N ARG A 290 16.36 -0.80 19.66
CA ARG A 290 15.43 -0.28 20.67
C ARG A 290 15.47 1.23 20.65
N LEU A 291 14.32 1.86 20.54
CA LEU A 291 14.14 3.31 20.62
C LEU A 291 13.36 3.64 21.88
N PRO A 292 13.62 4.77 22.54
CA PRO A 292 12.77 5.27 23.61
C PRO A 292 11.39 5.54 23.03
N LEU A 293 10.34 5.17 23.76
CA LEU A 293 8.94 5.43 23.38
C LEU A 293 8.47 6.69 24.11
N PRO A 294 8.29 7.84 23.44
CA PRO A 294 7.79 9.05 24.07
C PRO A 294 6.41 8.84 24.66
N GLN A 295 6.15 9.46 25.81
CA GLN A 295 4.94 9.27 26.59
C GLN A 295 3.66 9.48 25.77
N ASP A 296 3.57 10.59 25.05
CA ASP A 296 2.39 10.92 24.22
C ASP A 296 2.11 9.88 23.10
N ALA A 297 3.17 9.33 22.53
CA ALA A 297 3.03 8.28 21.52
C ALA A 297 2.66 6.93 22.16
N GLY A 298 3.24 6.61 23.33
CA GLY A 298 2.91 5.42 24.11
C GLY A 298 1.45 5.42 24.57
N ASP A 299 1.00 6.53 25.15
CA ASP A 299 -0.39 6.72 25.61
C ASP A 299 -1.39 6.56 24.44
N ALA A 300 -1.06 7.11 23.27
CA ALA A 300 -1.93 6.97 22.10
C ALA A 300 -2.00 5.52 21.57
N VAL A 301 -0.89 4.79 21.62
CA VAL A 301 -0.88 3.36 21.26
C VAL A 301 -1.69 2.55 22.26
N LEU A 302 -1.53 2.81 23.56
CA LEU A 302 -2.27 2.13 24.62
C LEU A 302 -3.77 2.40 24.50
N GLU A 303 -4.17 3.64 24.32
CA GLU A 303 -5.58 4.01 24.10
C GLU A 303 -6.21 3.28 22.91
N TYR A 304 -5.46 3.14 21.80
CA TYR A 304 -5.94 2.39 20.67
C TYR A 304 -6.07 0.88 20.98
N LEU A 305 -5.07 0.29 21.66
CA LEU A 305 -5.07 -1.13 22.00
C LEU A 305 -6.21 -1.52 22.93
N GLU A 306 -6.49 -0.68 23.92
CA GLU A 306 -7.49 -0.97 24.95
C GLU A 306 -8.93 -0.70 24.50
N HIS A 307 -9.15 0.38 23.71
CA HIS A 307 -10.50 0.87 23.48
C HIS A 307 -11.02 0.71 22.06
N GLN A 308 -10.13 0.68 21.05
CA GLN A 308 -10.59 0.74 19.66
C GLN A 308 -10.01 -0.34 18.73
N ARG A 309 -8.98 -1.05 19.17
CA ARG A 309 -8.44 -2.14 18.38
C ARG A 309 -9.45 -3.29 18.32
N PRO A 310 -9.83 -3.77 17.11
CA PRO A 310 -10.69 -4.94 16.99
C PRO A 310 -10.13 -6.16 17.72
N HIS A 311 -10.99 -6.90 18.43
CA HIS A 311 -10.64 -8.13 19.14
C HIS A 311 -10.49 -9.27 18.12
N VAL A 312 -9.30 -9.41 17.57
CA VAL A 312 -8.94 -10.47 16.60
C VAL A 312 -7.56 -11.03 16.92
N THR A 313 -7.34 -12.28 16.57
CA THR A 313 -6.09 -13.04 16.84
C THR A 313 -4.94 -12.68 15.90
N ILE A 314 -4.80 -11.40 15.53
CA ILE A 314 -3.76 -10.93 14.61
C ILE A 314 -2.63 -10.33 15.42
N ASP A 315 -1.43 -10.89 15.26
CA ASP A 315 -0.20 -10.43 15.91
C ASP A 315 0.37 -9.18 15.21
N ARG A 316 -0.42 -8.11 15.22
CA ARG A 316 -0.02 -6.77 14.76
C ARG A 316 -0.71 -5.72 15.61
N VAL A 317 0.02 -4.64 15.91
CA VAL A 317 -0.56 -3.50 16.65
C VAL A 317 -1.65 -2.85 15.79
N PHE A 318 -1.33 -2.44 14.58
CA PHE A 318 -2.24 -1.65 13.75
C PHE A 318 -2.97 -2.50 12.72
N LEU A 319 -4.28 -2.38 12.71
CA LEU A 319 -5.18 -3.10 11.82
C LEU A 319 -5.94 -2.14 10.89
N CYS A 320 -6.55 -2.69 9.84
CA CYS A 320 -7.50 -1.94 9.01
C CYS A 320 -8.68 -1.45 9.87
N ALA A 321 -9.13 -0.20 9.64
CA ALA A 321 -10.22 0.39 10.41
C ALA A 321 -11.61 -0.21 10.11
N LYS A 322 -11.72 -0.92 9.00
CA LYS A 322 -12.99 -1.52 8.55
C LYS A 322 -12.79 -3.01 8.27
N PRO A 323 -13.81 -3.83 8.50
CA PRO A 323 -13.78 -5.24 8.14
C PRO A 323 -13.51 -5.47 6.64
N PRO A 324 -12.87 -6.58 6.27
CA PRO A 324 -12.34 -7.57 7.19
C PRO A 324 -11.15 -7.01 7.94
N PHE A 325 -11.16 -7.11 9.28
CA PHE A 325 -10.05 -6.66 10.09
C PHE A 325 -8.82 -7.51 9.79
N ARG A 326 -7.78 -6.85 9.31
CA ARG A 326 -6.51 -7.47 8.91
C ARG A 326 -5.37 -6.52 9.20
N ALA A 327 -4.16 -7.05 9.28
CA ALA A 327 -2.95 -6.23 9.37
C ALA A 327 -2.88 -5.22 8.21
N LEU A 328 -2.25 -4.07 8.45
CA LEU A 328 -1.92 -3.13 7.37
C LEU A 328 -1.01 -3.84 6.36
N ARG A 329 -1.44 -3.94 5.11
CA ARG A 329 -0.74 -4.74 4.08
C ARG A 329 0.67 -4.27 3.76
N SER A 330 0.91 -2.97 3.90
CA SER A 330 2.19 -2.37 3.50
C SER A 330 2.31 -0.95 4.03
N GLY A 331 3.51 -0.37 3.90
CA GLY A 331 3.71 1.06 4.13
C GLY A 331 2.85 1.99 3.26
N GLY A 332 2.23 1.49 2.20
CA GLY A 332 1.23 2.23 1.41
C GLY A 332 0.00 2.59 2.23
N ALA A 333 -0.53 1.64 3.03
CA ALA A 333 -1.67 1.90 3.92
C ALA A 333 -1.35 2.99 4.96
N VAL A 334 -0.14 2.97 5.53
CA VAL A 334 0.33 4.04 6.43
C VAL A 334 0.42 5.38 5.69
N SER A 335 0.87 5.38 4.43
CA SER A 335 0.92 6.60 3.62
C SER A 335 -0.47 7.17 3.30
N ASP A 336 -1.50 6.32 3.21
CA ASP A 336 -2.89 6.76 3.05
C ASP A 336 -3.42 7.43 4.33
N ILE A 337 -3.05 6.89 5.51
CA ILE A 337 -3.35 7.51 6.82
C ILE A 337 -2.69 8.88 6.91
N VAL A 338 -1.40 8.99 6.59
CA VAL A 338 -0.69 10.28 6.56
C VAL A 338 -1.39 11.29 5.63
N ARG A 339 -1.85 10.83 4.45
CA ARG A 339 -2.58 11.69 3.52
C ARG A 339 -3.90 12.19 4.09
N ALA A 340 -4.60 11.35 4.83
CA ALA A 340 -5.83 11.73 5.53
C ALA A 340 -5.54 12.73 6.66
N ALA A 341 -4.50 12.49 7.46
CA ALA A 341 -4.08 13.39 8.54
C ALA A 341 -3.64 14.78 8.03
N LEU A 342 -2.89 14.84 6.92
CA LEU A 342 -2.53 16.11 6.29
C LEU A 342 -3.75 16.92 5.85
N ARG A 343 -4.77 16.26 5.31
CA ARG A 343 -6.04 16.92 4.95
C ARG A 343 -6.80 17.40 6.19
N ALA A 344 -6.88 16.60 7.23
CA ALA A 344 -7.53 16.96 8.49
C ALA A 344 -6.84 18.15 9.16
N ALA A 345 -5.51 18.28 9.02
CA ALA A 345 -4.73 19.42 9.50
C ALA A 345 -4.78 20.65 8.56
N GLY A 346 -5.60 20.64 7.51
CA GLY A 346 -5.71 21.75 6.56
C GLY A 346 -4.45 21.98 5.70
N ILE A 347 -3.66 20.91 5.45
CA ILE A 347 -2.44 20.99 4.63
C ILE A 347 -2.77 20.46 3.22
N GLU A 348 -3.24 21.34 2.36
CA GLU A 348 -3.74 20.98 1.03
C GLU A 348 -2.63 20.63 0.03
N ASN A 349 -1.52 21.38 0.03
CA ASN A 349 -0.42 21.25 -0.90
C ASN A 349 0.92 20.90 -0.25
N PRO A 350 1.02 19.70 0.37
CA PRO A 350 2.29 19.25 0.92
C PRO A 350 3.27 18.90 -0.22
N PRO A 351 4.59 19.04 -0.02
CA PRO A 351 5.61 18.76 -1.05
C PRO A 351 5.61 17.29 -1.50
N THR A 352 5.14 16.37 -0.64
CA THR A 352 4.79 14.97 -0.93
C THR A 352 3.67 14.50 -0.01
N ARG A 353 3.07 13.32 -0.27
CA ARG A 353 1.87 12.87 0.46
C ARG A 353 2.04 11.50 1.13
N GLY A 354 3.24 11.10 1.45
CA GLY A 354 3.50 9.78 2.05
C GLY A 354 4.21 9.88 3.40
N ALA A 355 4.34 8.75 4.08
CA ALA A 355 4.98 8.67 5.40
C ALA A 355 6.44 9.19 5.41
N ASN A 356 7.14 9.11 4.29
CA ASN A 356 8.49 9.68 4.17
C ASN A 356 8.51 11.19 4.36
N LEU A 357 7.42 11.91 4.02
CA LEU A 357 7.31 13.35 4.30
C LEU A 357 7.48 13.63 5.79
N ILE A 358 6.77 12.86 6.63
CA ILE A 358 6.83 13.02 8.08
C ILE A 358 8.24 12.72 8.59
N ARG A 359 8.83 11.63 8.13
CA ARG A 359 10.20 11.27 8.50
C ARG A 359 11.23 12.34 8.09
N HIS A 360 11.10 12.95 6.92
CA HIS A 360 11.94 14.07 6.50
C HIS A 360 11.70 15.31 7.35
N THR A 361 10.44 15.55 7.72
CA THR A 361 10.07 16.64 8.64
C THR A 361 10.71 16.44 10.00
N THR A 362 10.57 15.25 10.60
CA THR A 362 11.18 14.90 11.88
C THR A 362 12.71 15.07 11.85
N ALA A 363 13.38 14.57 10.81
CA ALA A 363 14.84 14.75 10.65
C ALA A 363 15.25 16.22 10.57
N THR A 364 14.50 17.02 9.80
CA THR A 364 14.78 18.46 9.67
C THR A 364 14.50 19.22 10.96
N THR A 365 13.47 18.81 11.71
CA THR A 365 13.17 19.40 13.04
C THR A 365 14.27 19.08 14.04
N MET A 366 14.77 17.84 14.09
CA MET A 366 15.90 17.45 14.93
C MET A 366 17.16 18.27 14.59
N LEU A 367 17.47 18.41 13.29
CA LEU A 367 18.61 19.20 12.85
C LEU A 367 18.51 20.66 13.29
N ARG A 368 17.34 21.29 13.15
CA ARG A 368 17.08 22.66 13.59
C ARG A 368 17.09 22.84 15.09
N ALA A 369 16.83 21.77 15.84
CA ALA A 369 16.96 21.73 17.30
C ALA A 369 18.42 21.52 17.76
N GLY A 370 19.38 21.43 16.82
CA GLY A 370 20.80 21.30 17.12
C GLY A 370 21.35 19.87 17.12
N ALA A 371 20.53 18.86 16.78
CA ALA A 371 21.03 17.49 16.70
C ALA A 371 22.02 17.33 15.54
N THR A 372 23.09 16.59 15.77
CA THR A 372 24.09 16.26 14.76
C THR A 372 23.55 15.30 13.71
N LEU A 373 24.16 15.27 12.54
CA LEU A 373 23.78 14.32 11.48
C LEU A 373 23.93 12.86 11.93
N ASP A 374 24.90 12.55 12.77
CA ASP A 374 25.12 11.19 13.29
C ASP A 374 24.02 10.77 14.27
N GLU A 375 23.60 11.67 15.17
CA GLU A 375 22.47 11.43 16.06
C GLU A 375 21.18 11.21 15.27
N ILE A 376 20.90 12.06 14.27
CA ILE A 376 19.76 11.92 13.38
C ILE A 376 19.85 10.58 12.61
N GLY A 377 21.03 10.23 12.10
CA GLY A 377 21.28 8.98 11.40
C GLY A 377 20.99 7.77 12.28
N THR A 378 21.39 7.82 13.54
CA THR A 378 21.17 6.77 14.55
C THR A 378 19.68 6.61 14.88
N ILE A 379 18.96 7.68 15.23
CA ILE A 379 17.52 7.67 15.55
C ILE A 379 16.72 7.19 14.35
N LEU A 380 17.02 7.69 13.16
CA LEU A 380 16.34 7.29 11.93
C LEU A 380 16.83 5.94 11.39
N ARG A 381 17.85 5.35 11.98
CA ARG A 381 18.42 4.05 11.57
C ARG A 381 18.81 4.06 10.09
N HIS A 382 19.60 5.06 9.69
CA HIS A 382 20.14 5.13 8.35
C HIS A 382 21.28 4.12 8.17
N LYS A 383 21.26 3.42 7.02
CA LYS A 383 22.28 2.41 6.72
C LYS A 383 23.63 3.03 6.30
N SER A 384 23.57 4.22 5.72
CA SER A 384 24.74 4.96 5.21
C SER A 384 24.63 6.40 5.67
N PRO A 385 25.75 7.00 6.10
CA PRO A 385 25.86 8.44 6.40
C PRO A 385 25.36 9.32 5.25
N ASP A 386 25.58 8.91 3.98
CA ASP A 386 25.08 9.64 2.80
C ASP A 386 23.56 9.88 2.83
N THR A 387 22.80 8.97 3.46
CA THR A 387 21.36 9.14 3.58
C THR A 387 21.01 10.30 4.51
N THR A 388 21.84 10.51 5.54
CA THR A 388 21.65 11.61 6.51
C THR A 388 22.26 12.91 5.99
N ALA A 389 23.36 12.85 5.25
CA ALA A 389 24.00 14.01 4.61
C ALA A 389 23.04 14.79 3.68
N HIS A 390 21.96 14.12 3.22
CA HIS A 390 20.91 14.80 2.47
C HIS A 390 20.27 15.96 3.25
N TYR A 391 20.20 15.87 4.59
CA TYR A 391 19.63 16.92 5.44
C TYR A 391 20.59 18.10 5.68
N ALA A 392 21.89 17.95 5.51
CA ALA A 392 22.84 19.06 5.59
C ALA A 392 22.49 20.20 4.63
N LYS A 393 21.84 19.91 3.51
CA LYS A 393 21.42 20.91 2.52
C LYS A 393 20.37 21.91 3.02
N VAL A 394 19.69 21.62 4.11
CA VAL A 394 18.67 22.48 4.69
C VAL A 394 19.11 23.13 6.00
N ASP A 395 20.34 22.87 6.40
CA ASP A 395 20.99 23.55 7.51
C ASP A 395 21.57 24.91 7.04
N VAL A 396 20.65 25.83 6.82
CA VAL A 396 21.01 27.18 6.32
C VAL A 396 21.91 27.94 7.28
N ALA A 397 21.76 27.67 8.60
CA ALA A 397 22.59 28.33 9.62
C ALA A 397 24.07 27.92 9.49
N THR A 398 24.36 26.63 9.46
CA THR A 398 25.72 26.11 9.27
C THR A 398 26.24 26.42 7.86
N LEU A 399 25.41 26.32 6.82
CA LEU A 399 25.83 26.65 5.47
C LEU A 399 26.29 28.11 5.32
N ARG A 400 25.61 29.05 5.96
CA ARG A 400 26.01 30.47 5.96
C ARG A 400 27.37 30.72 6.60
N GLN A 401 27.76 29.91 7.56
CA GLN A 401 29.09 30.06 8.24
C GLN A 401 30.25 29.62 7.36
N ILE A 402 30.01 28.72 6.40
CA ILE A 402 31.04 28.17 5.52
C ILE A 402 30.98 28.75 4.09
N THR A 403 29.95 29.57 3.76
CA THR A 403 29.87 30.21 2.46
C THR A 403 30.88 31.35 2.37
N GLN A 404 31.64 31.36 1.28
CA GLN A 404 32.49 32.51 0.93
C GLN A 404 31.70 33.59 0.22
N PRO A 405 32.07 34.89 0.36
CA PRO A 405 31.43 35.95 -0.42
C PRO A 405 31.52 35.66 -1.93
N TRP A 406 30.49 36.02 -2.66
CA TRP A 406 30.54 35.84 -4.11
C TRP A 406 31.62 36.73 -4.70
N PRO A 407 32.53 36.22 -5.57
CA PRO A 407 33.55 37.02 -6.20
C PRO A 407 32.90 38.21 -6.94
N GLY A 408 33.25 39.44 -6.58
CA GLY A 408 32.74 40.66 -7.24
C GLY A 408 31.63 41.40 -6.50
N LEU A 409 31.05 40.87 -5.44
CA LEU A 409 30.23 41.66 -4.52
C LEU A 409 31.17 42.43 -3.58
N LYS A 410 31.45 43.70 -3.88
CA LYS A 410 32.05 44.63 -2.93
C LYS A 410 31.10 44.77 -1.76
N GLU A 411 31.59 44.48 -0.52
CA GLU A 411 30.84 44.84 0.68
C GLU A 411 30.44 46.32 0.59
N GLY A 412 29.13 46.55 0.46
CA GLY A 412 28.59 47.87 0.58
C GLY A 412 28.84 48.37 2.02
N LYS A 413 29.60 49.45 2.15
CA LYS A 413 29.83 50.15 3.40
C LYS A 413 28.53 50.63 4.02
#